data_bcc0bb4ff1a6452b34e3c0c68cfced5c
#
_entry.id   bcc0bb4ff1a6452b34e3c0c68cfced5c
#
_cell.length_a   1.000
_cell.length_b   1.000
_cell.length_c   1.000
_cell.angle_alpha   90.00
_cell.angle_beta   90.00
_cell.angle_gamma   90.00
#
_symmetry.space_group_name_H-M   'P 1'
#
loop_
_entity.id
_entity.type
_entity.pdbx_description
1 polymer ?
#
loop_
_entity_poly.entity_id
_entity_poly.type
_entity_poly.pdbx_seq_one_letter_code
_entity_poly.pdbx_strand_id
1 'polypeptide(L)'
;GIANISFEEDSKRRAFDICPFNMCLNYLSMQLGFAFDEGGKLALSGELDTDLFSQLNNISYCKSLPPKSLGYEEFLELWKPVLDDSNASTINKLNTVVEHCAYQIAQSISAKGDSILATGGGAYNKYFISRLKALTDNEVIVPSDEVIEFKEAIVFALLGALKFRNEPNCLASVTGARKN
;
A
#
# COMPACT_ATOMS: atom_id res chain seq x y z
N GLY A 1 -2.61 -4.11 5.62
CA GLY A 1 -1.42 -3.71 6.35
C GLY A 1 -0.51 -2.83 5.49
N ILE A 2 0.15 -3.42 4.51
CA ILE A 2 1.19 -2.83 3.66
C ILE A 2 0.62 -2.58 2.27
N ALA A 3 0.91 -1.42 1.68
CA ALA A 3 0.66 -1.15 0.27
C ALA A 3 1.77 -1.80 -0.56
N ASN A 4 1.40 -2.61 -1.53
CA ASN A 4 2.30 -3.26 -2.47
C ASN A 4 1.82 -3.07 -3.90
N ILE A 5 2.73 -3.25 -4.85
CA ILE A 5 2.44 -3.13 -6.28
C ILE A 5 2.98 -4.36 -7.03
N SER A 6 2.28 -4.73 -8.09
CA SER A 6 2.73 -5.76 -9.03
C SER A 6 2.37 -5.34 -10.46
N PHE A 7 3.35 -5.33 -11.35
CA PHE A 7 3.19 -4.95 -12.76
C PHE A 7 4.15 -5.74 -13.64
N GLU A 8 3.97 -5.65 -14.94
CA GLU A 8 4.87 -6.24 -15.91
C GLU A 8 5.79 -5.16 -16.50
N GLU A 9 7.09 -5.46 -16.53
CA GLU A 9 8.12 -4.60 -17.13
C GLU A 9 9.09 -5.49 -17.90
N ASP A 10 9.35 -5.19 -19.17
CA ASP A 10 10.22 -5.96 -20.06
C ASP A 10 9.89 -7.47 -20.06
N SER A 11 8.60 -7.81 -20.13
CA SER A 11 8.08 -9.20 -20.08
C SER A 11 8.45 -9.95 -18.78
N LYS A 12 8.73 -9.22 -17.70
CA LYS A 12 8.98 -9.78 -16.37
C LYS A 12 8.02 -9.20 -15.35
N ARG A 13 7.47 -10.05 -14.50
CA ARG A 13 6.67 -9.59 -13.36
C ARG A 13 7.58 -8.93 -12.32
N ARG A 14 7.27 -7.70 -11.96
CA ARG A 14 7.84 -6.97 -10.83
C ARG A 14 6.80 -6.90 -9.72
N ALA A 15 7.24 -7.09 -8.48
CA ALA A 15 6.38 -6.86 -7.31
C ALA A 15 7.27 -6.46 -6.12
N PHE A 16 6.79 -5.50 -5.32
CA PHE A 16 7.47 -5.05 -4.10
C PHE A 16 6.51 -4.29 -3.19
N ASP A 17 6.89 -4.17 -1.93
CA ASP A 17 6.17 -3.38 -0.95
C ASP A 17 6.58 -1.90 -1.06
N ILE A 18 5.59 -1.00 -0.93
CA ILE A 18 5.78 0.44 -1.11
C ILE A 18 5.93 1.14 0.24
N CYS A 19 4.90 1.02 1.09
CA CYS A 19 4.86 1.64 2.41
C CYS A 19 3.81 0.96 3.31
N PRO A 20 3.92 1.08 4.66
CA PRO A 20 2.88 0.63 5.56
C PRO A 20 1.67 1.57 5.48
N PHE A 21 0.53 1.08 5.02
CA PHE A 21 -0.69 1.87 4.87
C PHE A 21 -1.65 1.67 6.04
N ASN A 22 -2.44 0.60 6.04
CA ASN A 22 -3.39 0.36 7.13
C ASN A 22 -2.69 0.15 8.50
N MET A 23 -1.42 -0.23 8.53
CA MET A 23 -0.66 -0.28 9.78
C MET A 23 -0.57 1.11 10.41
N CYS A 24 -0.18 2.14 9.64
CA CYS A 24 -0.13 3.52 10.12
C CYS A 24 -1.53 4.05 10.47
N LEU A 25 -2.52 3.83 9.59
CA LEU A 25 -3.87 4.32 9.82
C LEU A 25 -4.52 3.71 11.05
N ASN A 26 -4.40 2.40 11.25
CA ASN A 26 -4.96 1.72 12.41
C ASN A 26 -4.24 2.14 13.71
N TYR A 27 -2.91 2.28 13.65
CA TYR A 27 -2.14 2.79 14.79
C TYR A 27 -2.63 4.16 15.26
N LEU A 28 -2.88 5.08 14.32
CA LEU A 28 -3.39 6.42 14.62
C LEU A 28 -4.87 6.41 15.02
N SER A 29 -5.70 5.59 14.36
CA SER A 29 -7.14 5.48 14.67
C SER A 29 -7.38 4.96 16.07
N MET A 30 -6.56 4.00 16.55
CA MET A 30 -6.63 3.48 17.91
C MET A 30 -6.37 4.57 18.97
N GLN A 31 -5.54 5.58 18.68
CA GLN A 31 -5.34 6.72 19.58
C GLN A 31 -6.61 7.58 19.74
N LEU A 32 -7.53 7.51 18.78
CA LEU A 32 -8.84 8.19 18.80
C LEU A 32 -9.97 7.28 19.30
N GLY A 33 -9.67 6.03 19.71
CA GLY A 33 -10.65 5.06 20.19
C GLY A 33 -11.36 4.26 19.10
N PHE A 34 -10.85 4.30 17.85
CA PHE A 34 -11.40 3.55 16.73
C PHE A 34 -10.46 2.40 16.34
N ALA A 35 -11.00 1.25 15.96
CA ALA A 35 -10.21 0.12 15.47
C ALA A 35 -9.52 0.44 14.12
N PHE A 36 -10.18 1.23 13.27
CA PHE A 36 -9.68 1.70 11.97
C PHE A 36 -10.47 2.93 11.51
N ASP A 37 -9.99 3.63 10.49
CA ASP A 37 -10.66 4.76 9.85
C ASP A 37 -11.61 4.28 8.76
N GLU A 38 -12.89 4.14 9.08
CA GLU A 38 -13.90 3.62 8.16
C GLU A 38 -14.08 4.53 6.93
N GLY A 39 -13.71 4.02 5.77
CA GLY A 39 -13.82 4.74 4.50
C GLY A 39 -12.88 5.96 4.39
N GLY A 40 -11.96 6.16 5.33
CA GLY A 40 -11.07 7.31 5.37
C GLY A 40 -11.74 8.59 5.89
N LYS A 41 -12.83 8.48 6.65
CA LYS A 41 -13.61 9.63 7.12
C LYS A 41 -12.85 10.51 8.11
N LEU A 42 -12.08 9.91 9.01
CA LEU A 42 -11.25 10.65 9.96
C LEU A 42 -10.13 11.38 9.21
N ALA A 43 -9.42 10.68 8.34
CA ALA A 43 -8.37 11.28 7.53
C ALA A 43 -8.89 12.43 6.65
N LEU A 44 -10.08 12.25 6.03
CA LEU A 44 -10.72 13.30 5.21
C LEU A 44 -11.03 14.58 6.00
N SER A 45 -11.28 14.48 7.30
CA SER A 45 -11.57 15.65 8.16
C SER A 45 -10.32 16.40 8.63
N GLY A 46 -9.13 15.87 8.37
CA GLY A 46 -7.86 16.48 8.71
C GLY A 46 -7.29 17.33 7.57
N GLU A 47 -6.16 17.96 7.88
CA GLU A 47 -5.38 18.75 6.94
C GLU A 47 -3.97 18.17 6.79
N LEU A 48 -3.38 18.35 5.62
CA LEU A 48 -2.01 17.92 5.33
C LEU A 48 -1.02 18.69 6.21
N ASP A 49 -0.25 17.96 7.01
CA ASP A 49 0.93 18.49 7.68
C ASP A 49 2.15 18.31 6.77
N THR A 50 2.65 19.41 6.23
CA THR A 50 3.74 19.40 5.23
C THR A 50 5.07 18.94 5.82
N ASP A 51 5.33 19.19 7.10
CA ASP A 51 6.56 18.75 7.76
C ASP A 51 6.54 17.25 7.97
N LEU A 52 5.45 16.70 8.50
CA LEU A 52 5.26 15.27 8.64
C LEU A 52 5.28 14.56 7.27
N PHE A 53 4.62 15.14 6.27
CA PHE A 53 4.65 14.59 4.90
C PHE A 53 6.08 14.50 4.36
N SER A 54 6.86 15.57 4.54
CA SER A 54 8.28 15.57 4.15
C SER A 54 9.09 14.51 4.90
N GLN A 55 8.91 14.39 6.21
CA GLN A 55 9.61 13.39 7.03
C GLN A 55 9.27 11.96 6.59
N LEU A 56 7.99 11.64 6.38
CA LEU A 56 7.54 10.32 5.92
C LEU A 56 8.15 9.98 4.55
N ASN A 57 8.16 10.93 3.61
CA ASN A 57 8.75 10.71 2.28
C ASN A 57 10.29 10.66 2.30
N ASN A 58 10.93 11.11 3.36
CA ASN A 58 12.37 11.04 3.57
C ASN A 58 12.85 9.75 4.25
N ILE A 59 11.95 8.89 4.71
CA ILE A 59 12.29 7.57 5.25
C ILE A 59 13.13 6.80 4.20
N SER A 60 14.24 6.24 4.64
CA SER A 60 15.23 5.59 3.76
C SER A 60 14.62 4.49 2.89
N TYR A 61 13.68 3.73 3.45
CA TYR A 61 12.97 2.69 2.71
C TYR A 61 12.22 3.23 1.49
N CYS A 62 11.57 4.40 1.60
CA CYS A 62 10.84 5.02 0.48
C CYS A 62 11.75 5.36 -0.71
N LYS A 63 13.03 5.60 -0.45
CA LYS A 63 14.06 5.93 -1.45
C LYS A 63 14.79 4.70 -2.01
N SER A 64 14.59 3.53 -1.39
CA SER A 64 15.23 2.29 -1.81
C SER A 64 14.63 1.76 -3.11
N LEU A 65 15.49 1.26 -3.99
CA LEU A 65 15.07 0.61 -5.23
C LEU A 65 14.61 -0.83 -4.97
N PRO A 66 13.67 -1.36 -5.77
CA PRO A 66 13.34 -2.79 -5.74
C PRO A 66 14.54 -3.67 -6.13
N PRO A 67 14.61 -4.91 -5.63
CA PRO A 67 13.60 -5.61 -4.82
C PRO A 67 13.61 -5.16 -3.36
N LYS A 68 12.43 -4.92 -2.80
CA LYS A 68 12.26 -4.54 -1.39
C LYS A 68 10.97 -5.09 -0.82
N SER A 69 10.97 -5.36 0.48
CA SER A 69 9.83 -5.91 1.21
C SER A 69 9.75 -5.26 2.58
N LEU A 70 8.55 -5.19 3.14
CA LEU A 70 8.25 -4.62 4.46
C LEU A 70 7.62 -5.66 5.37
N GLY A 71 8.00 -5.62 6.64
CA GLY A 71 7.33 -6.30 7.73
C GLY A 71 6.77 -5.32 8.77
N TYR A 72 6.27 -5.86 9.85
CA TYR A 72 5.80 -5.09 10.99
C TYR A 72 6.96 -4.42 11.73
N GLU A 73 8.11 -5.03 11.69
CA GLU A 73 9.35 -4.55 12.32
C GLU A 73 9.79 -3.22 11.72
N GLU A 74 9.82 -3.11 10.39
CA GLU A 74 10.18 -1.87 9.72
C GLU A 74 9.17 -0.75 10.00
N PHE A 75 7.88 -1.07 10.14
CA PHE A 75 6.90 -0.09 10.59
C PHE A 75 7.26 0.46 11.97
N LEU A 76 7.61 -0.41 12.93
CA LEU A 76 7.97 -0.02 14.29
C LEU A 76 9.27 0.80 14.35
N GLU A 77 10.22 0.48 13.48
CA GLU A 77 11.55 1.12 13.48
C GLU A 77 11.58 2.43 12.69
N LEU A 78 10.84 2.53 11.59
CA LEU A 78 11.00 3.62 10.64
C LEU A 78 9.82 4.60 10.61
N TRP A 79 8.57 4.12 10.63
CA TRP A 79 7.38 4.99 10.51
C TRP A 79 6.83 5.41 11.87
N LYS A 80 6.73 4.47 12.80
CA LYS A 80 6.15 4.75 14.11
C LYS A 80 6.86 5.89 14.84
N PRO A 81 8.20 5.95 14.93
CA PRO A 81 8.88 7.09 15.58
C PRO A 81 8.56 8.42 14.90
N VAL A 82 8.54 8.49 13.57
CA VAL A 82 8.19 9.71 12.82
C VAL A 82 6.76 10.17 13.14
N LEU A 83 5.83 9.23 13.26
CA LEU A 83 4.44 9.55 13.65
C LEU A 83 4.33 10.00 15.10
N ASP A 84 5.09 9.40 16.01
CA ASP A 84 5.06 9.74 17.44
C ASP A 84 5.70 11.10 17.72
N ASP A 85 6.82 11.39 17.07
CA ASP A 85 7.57 12.64 17.28
C ASP A 85 6.90 13.87 16.65
N SER A 86 5.97 13.67 15.71
CA SER A 86 5.23 14.76 15.08
C SER A 86 4.29 15.45 16.07
N ASN A 87 4.26 16.79 16.05
CA ASN A 87 3.33 17.60 16.82
C ASN A 87 1.94 17.79 16.15
N ALA A 88 1.73 17.24 14.96
CA ALA A 88 0.44 17.32 14.29
C ALA A 88 -0.66 16.60 15.10
N SER A 89 -1.89 17.09 15.02
CA SER A 89 -3.03 16.37 15.61
C SER A 89 -3.18 14.97 14.98
N THR A 90 -3.72 14.01 15.73
CA THR A 90 -3.89 12.64 15.21
C THR A 90 -4.75 12.61 13.94
N ILE A 91 -5.71 13.50 13.81
CA ILE A 91 -6.53 13.66 12.60
C ILE A 91 -5.67 14.15 11.41
N ASN A 92 -4.81 15.14 11.61
CA ASN A 92 -3.90 15.63 10.57
C ASN A 92 -2.84 14.58 10.22
N LYS A 93 -2.35 13.80 11.20
CA LYS A 93 -1.47 12.64 10.92
C LYS A 93 -2.17 11.60 10.03
N LEU A 94 -3.45 11.29 10.28
CA LEU A 94 -4.23 10.38 9.44
C LEU A 94 -4.33 10.91 8.01
N ASN A 95 -4.68 12.19 7.82
CA ASN A 95 -4.72 12.83 6.51
C ASN A 95 -3.35 12.72 5.81
N THR A 96 -2.29 13.10 6.51
CA THR A 96 -0.92 13.14 5.98
C THR A 96 -0.42 11.74 5.60
N VAL A 97 -0.77 10.68 6.36
CA VAL A 97 -0.45 9.29 6.01
C VAL A 97 -1.16 8.88 4.73
N VAL A 98 -2.44 9.24 4.55
CA VAL A 98 -3.16 8.95 3.29
C VAL A 98 -2.48 9.63 2.11
N GLU A 99 -2.12 10.91 2.23
CA GLU A 99 -1.40 11.65 1.20
C GLU A 99 -0.03 11.04 0.89
N HIS A 100 0.75 10.71 1.93
CA HIS A 100 2.03 10.03 1.78
C HIS A 100 1.91 8.72 1.01
N CYS A 101 0.96 7.85 1.40
CA CYS A 101 0.79 6.55 0.75
C CYS A 101 0.31 6.70 -0.70
N ALA A 102 -0.63 7.60 -0.96
CA ALA A 102 -1.09 7.88 -2.31
C ALA A 102 0.05 8.42 -3.20
N TYR A 103 0.87 9.32 -2.65
CA TYR A 103 2.06 9.85 -3.34
C TYR A 103 3.08 8.75 -3.64
N GLN A 104 3.45 7.92 -2.66
CA GLN A 104 4.42 6.84 -2.83
C GLN A 104 3.96 5.81 -3.86
N ILE A 105 2.67 5.48 -3.88
CA ILE A 105 2.11 4.58 -4.89
C ILE A 105 2.16 5.23 -6.27
N ALA A 106 1.74 6.49 -6.41
CA ALA A 106 1.78 7.21 -7.67
C ALA A 106 3.22 7.30 -8.24
N GLN A 107 4.22 7.54 -7.38
CA GLN A 107 5.64 7.54 -7.78
C GLN A 107 6.16 6.15 -8.20
N SER A 108 5.54 5.08 -7.71
CA SER A 108 5.93 3.69 -8.03
C SER A 108 5.37 3.19 -9.35
N ILE A 109 4.46 3.94 -9.98
CA ILE A 109 3.82 3.58 -11.25
C ILE A 109 4.67 4.14 -12.40
N SER A 110 5.37 3.25 -13.09
CA SER A 110 6.24 3.62 -14.21
C SER A 110 5.51 3.77 -15.55
N ALA A 111 4.42 3.03 -15.75
CA ALA A 111 3.67 3.02 -17.00
C ALA A 111 2.53 4.06 -16.97
N LYS A 112 2.58 5.03 -17.90
CA LYS A 112 1.49 5.98 -18.10
C LYS A 112 0.44 5.39 -19.05
N GLY A 113 -0.84 5.59 -18.70
CA GLY A 113 -1.97 5.18 -19.55
C GLY A 113 -2.48 3.75 -19.29
N ASP A 114 -1.85 3.00 -18.39
CA ASP A 114 -2.36 1.71 -17.93
C ASP A 114 -3.44 1.88 -16.85
N SER A 115 -4.22 0.84 -16.60
CA SER A 115 -5.15 0.80 -15.48
C SER A 115 -4.49 0.22 -14.22
N ILE A 116 -4.87 0.76 -13.06
CA ILE A 116 -4.44 0.31 -11.74
C ILE A 116 -5.60 -0.41 -11.08
N LEU A 117 -5.46 -1.71 -10.85
CA LEU A 117 -6.44 -2.48 -10.07
C LEU A 117 -6.11 -2.36 -8.58
N ALA A 118 -6.89 -1.58 -7.83
CA ALA A 118 -6.75 -1.41 -6.39
C ALA A 118 -7.55 -2.49 -5.65
N THR A 119 -6.88 -3.30 -4.83
CA THR A 119 -7.49 -4.41 -4.08
C THR A 119 -7.03 -4.46 -2.63
N GLY A 120 -7.66 -5.35 -1.83
CA GLY A 120 -7.39 -5.48 -0.40
C GLY A 120 -8.07 -4.40 0.42
N GLY A 121 -7.95 -4.45 1.75
CA GLY A 121 -8.69 -3.58 2.66
C GLY A 121 -8.48 -2.08 2.46
N GLY A 122 -7.35 -1.67 1.88
CA GLY A 122 -7.10 -0.26 1.52
C GLY A 122 -8.02 0.27 0.43
N ALA A 123 -8.56 -0.59 -0.44
CA ALA A 123 -9.49 -0.21 -1.49
C ALA A 123 -10.84 0.32 -0.95
N TYR A 124 -11.21 -0.05 0.27
CA TYR A 124 -12.40 0.48 0.94
C TYR A 124 -12.21 1.91 1.49
N ASN A 125 -10.99 2.39 1.59
CA ASN A 125 -10.72 3.77 2.01
C ASN A 125 -11.00 4.73 0.84
N LYS A 126 -12.21 5.27 0.80
CA LYS A 126 -12.69 6.15 -0.28
C LYS A 126 -11.85 7.41 -0.41
N TYR A 127 -11.39 7.96 0.71
CA TYR A 127 -10.54 9.14 0.69
C TYR A 127 -9.19 8.83 0.03
N PHE A 128 -8.53 7.74 0.42
CA PHE A 128 -7.30 7.29 -0.22
C PHE A 128 -7.47 7.07 -1.73
N ILE A 129 -8.52 6.36 -2.16
CA ILE A 129 -8.79 6.14 -3.59
C ILE A 129 -8.96 7.47 -4.33
N SER A 130 -9.65 8.45 -3.72
CA SER A 130 -9.80 9.78 -4.33
C SER A 130 -8.47 10.50 -4.48
N ARG A 131 -7.58 10.39 -3.48
CA ARG A 131 -6.24 11.00 -3.53
C ARG A 131 -5.34 10.32 -4.56
N LEU A 132 -5.37 8.99 -4.62
CA LEU A 132 -4.63 8.23 -5.62
C LEU A 132 -5.06 8.62 -7.04
N LYS A 133 -6.36 8.72 -7.31
CA LYS A 133 -6.91 9.20 -8.59
C LYS A 133 -6.44 10.63 -8.94
N ALA A 134 -6.27 11.48 -7.95
CA ALA A 134 -5.81 12.85 -8.17
C ALA A 134 -4.29 12.96 -8.44
N LEU A 135 -3.51 11.96 -8.02
CA LEU A 135 -2.04 11.96 -8.12
C LEU A 135 -1.49 11.13 -9.29
N THR A 136 -2.34 10.44 -10.03
CA THR A 136 -1.93 9.65 -11.19
C THR A 136 -2.82 9.92 -12.39
N ASP A 137 -2.23 9.90 -13.59
CA ASP A 137 -2.96 9.97 -14.87
C ASP A 137 -3.57 8.61 -15.27
N ASN A 138 -3.29 7.55 -14.49
CA ASN A 138 -3.75 6.20 -14.75
C ASN A 138 -5.19 6.01 -14.23
N GLU A 139 -5.97 5.18 -14.91
CA GLU A 139 -7.30 4.81 -14.45
C GLU A 139 -7.22 3.93 -13.21
N VAL A 140 -7.77 4.37 -12.07
CA VAL A 140 -7.82 3.59 -10.84
C VAL A 140 -9.16 2.86 -10.76
N ILE A 141 -9.11 1.54 -10.88
CA ILE A 141 -10.24 0.61 -10.85
C ILE A 141 -10.31 -0.05 -9.47
N VAL A 142 -11.44 0.08 -8.80
CA VAL A 142 -11.78 -0.67 -7.59
C VAL A 142 -12.76 -1.77 -8.02
N PRO A 143 -12.39 -3.05 -7.92
CA PRO A 143 -13.27 -4.14 -8.31
C PRO A 143 -14.44 -4.32 -7.34
N SER A 144 -15.30 -5.31 -7.61
CA SER A 144 -16.40 -5.63 -6.70
C SER A 144 -15.90 -6.14 -5.35
N ASP A 145 -16.75 -6.05 -4.33
CA ASP A 145 -16.44 -6.48 -2.96
C ASP A 145 -16.04 -7.96 -2.92
N GLU A 146 -16.68 -8.82 -3.73
CA GLU A 146 -16.33 -10.23 -3.80
C GLU A 146 -14.87 -10.44 -4.26
N VAL A 147 -14.39 -9.66 -5.22
CA VAL A 147 -12.99 -9.75 -5.67
C VAL A 147 -12.04 -9.26 -4.59
N ILE A 148 -12.39 -8.18 -3.88
CA ILE A 148 -11.57 -7.64 -2.79
C ILE A 148 -11.48 -8.63 -1.64
N GLU A 149 -12.60 -9.20 -1.21
CA GLU A 149 -12.69 -10.10 -0.04
C GLU A 149 -12.09 -11.48 -0.32
N PHE A 150 -12.33 -12.03 -1.51
CA PHE A 150 -11.88 -13.39 -1.85
C PHE A 150 -10.55 -13.42 -2.61
N LYS A 151 -9.88 -12.29 -2.84
CA LYS A 151 -8.60 -12.25 -3.57
C LYS A 151 -7.60 -13.26 -3.05
N GLU A 152 -7.37 -13.33 -1.75
CA GLU A 152 -6.39 -14.26 -1.17
C GLU A 152 -6.82 -15.71 -1.37
N ALA A 153 -8.10 -16.03 -1.16
CA ALA A 153 -8.64 -17.37 -1.39
C ALA A 153 -8.48 -17.80 -2.86
N ILE A 154 -8.74 -16.89 -3.81
CA ILE A 154 -8.57 -17.13 -5.25
C ILE A 154 -7.09 -17.42 -5.57
N VAL A 155 -6.18 -16.59 -5.02
CA VAL A 155 -4.73 -16.77 -5.23
C VAL A 155 -4.27 -18.11 -4.67
N PHE A 156 -4.63 -18.47 -3.44
CA PHE A 156 -4.24 -19.75 -2.85
C PHE A 156 -4.84 -20.94 -3.58
N ALA A 157 -6.08 -20.84 -4.05
CA ALA A 157 -6.70 -21.87 -4.87
C ALA A 157 -5.92 -22.08 -6.18
N LEU A 158 -5.51 -20.98 -6.84
CA LEU A 158 -4.68 -21.04 -8.05
C LEU A 158 -3.32 -21.68 -7.76
N LEU A 159 -2.62 -21.25 -6.70
CA LEU A 159 -1.31 -21.79 -6.32
C LEU A 159 -1.40 -23.29 -6.01
N GLY A 160 -2.48 -23.72 -5.33
CA GLY A 160 -2.76 -25.13 -5.06
C GLY A 160 -2.99 -25.94 -6.34
N ALA A 161 -3.79 -25.40 -7.27
CA ALA A 161 -4.05 -26.06 -8.57
C ALA A 161 -2.76 -26.21 -9.40
N LEU A 162 -1.94 -25.17 -9.48
CA LEU A 162 -0.64 -25.22 -10.16
C LEU A 162 0.28 -26.27 -9.52
N LYS A 163 0.35 -26.29 -8.17
CA LYS A 163 1.13 -27.31 -7.46
C LYS A 163 0.66 -28.72 -7.74
N PHE A 164 -0.66 -28.94 -7.73
CA PHE A 164 -1.24 -30.26 -8.05
C PHE A 164 -0.92 -30.71 -9.48
N ARG A 165 -0.80 -29.78 -10.43
CA ARG A 165 -0.43 -30.03 -11.82
C ARG A 165 1.07 -30.12 -12.06
N ASN A 166 1.91 -30.01 -11.02
CA ASN A 166 3.36 -29.89 -11.11
C ASN A 166 3.83 -28.72 -11.99
N GLU A 167 3.05 -27.65 -12.06
CA GLU A 167 3.41 -26.40 -12.73
C GLU A 167 4.07 -25.43 -11.74
N PRO A 168 4.96 -24.53 -12.21
CA PRO A 168 5.53 -23.49 -11.37
C PRO A 168 4.44 -22.63 -10.73
N ASN A 169 4.47 -22.51 -9.39
CA ASN A 169 3.52 -21.69 -8.63
C ASN A 169 4.14 -20.46 -7.97
N CYS A 170 5.44 -20.25 -8.17
CA CYS A 170 6.15 -19.04 -7.75
C CYS A 170 6.94 -18.46 -8.93
N LEU A 171 7.04 -17.15 -8.98
CA LEU A 171 7.80 -16.45 -10.02
C LEU A 171 9.17 -16.06 -9.50
N ALA A 172 10.22 -16.63 -10.07
CA ALA A 172 11.60 -16.33 -9.69
C ALA A 172 11.95 -14.84 -9.86
N SER A 173 11.32 -14.15 -10.82
CA SER A 173 11.48 -12.69 -11.03
C SER A 173 10.96 -11.83 -9.88
N VAL A 174 10.07 -12.39 -9.05
CA VAL A 174 9.51 -11.70 -7.87
C VAL A 174 10.18 -12.19 -6.59
N THR A 175 10.27 -13.51 -6.43
CA THR A 175 10.71 -14.13 -5.16
C THR A 175 12.22 -14.28 -5.04
N GLY A 176 12.95 -14.22 -6.16
CA GLY A 176 14.37 -14.57 -6.22
C GLY A 176 14.64 -16.07 -6.06
N ALA A 177 13.62 -16.92 -6.05
CA ALA A 177 13.79 -18.38 -5.95
C ALA A 177 14.59 -18.93 -7.13
N ARG A 178 15.54 -19.84 -6.85
CA ARG A 178 16.42 -20.41 -7.89
C ARG A 178 15.71 -21.46 -8.75
N LYS A 179 14.74 -22.20 -8.18
CA LYS A 179 13.82 -23.15 -8.84
C LYS A 179 12.55 -23.30 -8.01
N ASN A 180 11.45 -23.64 -8.67
CA ASN A 180 10.19 -24.07 -8.04
C ASN A 180 10.25 -25.54 -7.64
#